data_8160af0c0f15070f0228996bef649653
#
_entry.id   8160af0c0f15070f0228996bef649653
#
_cell.length_a   1.000
_cell.length_b   1.000
_cell.length_c   1.000
_cell.angle_alpha   90.00
_cell.angle_beta   90.00
_cell.angle_gamma   90.00
#
_symmetry.space_group_name_H-M   'P 1'
#
loop_
_entity.id
_entity.type
_entity.pdbx_description
1 polymer ?
#
loop_
_entity_poly.entity_id
_entity_poly.type
_entity_poly.pdbx_seq_one_letter_code
_entity_poly.pdbx_strand_id
1 'polypeptide(L)'
;MLAAVRAKAQGCKMAIALINDPTLVPLMQPLGIDAYINPRATTVSSILRHIRHGRVKGVYAIGDAEAEILEAEVLSTSPIAGQKIRDIEFPESVLVGGLIKNEEFVKPSGGTLIEEGDTIALFTMAEDIPEVERLLQVSIDFF
;
A
#
# COMPACT_ATOMS: atom_id res chain seq x y z
N MET A 1 -19.68 5.54 14.59
CA MET A 1 -20.33 4.26 14.27
C MET A 1 -21.86 4.32 14.44
N LEU A 2 -22.44 4.55 15.63
CA LEU A 2 -23.90 4.55 15.84
C LEU A 2 -24.69 5.49 14.91
N ALA A 3 -24.15 6.68 14.62
CA ALA A 3 -24.77 7.61 13.68
C ALA A 3 -24.88 7.04 12.26
N ALA A 4 -23.84 6.34 11.79
CA ALA A 4 -23.83 5.70 10.46
C ALA A 4 -24.88 4.56 10.39
N VAL A 5 -24.96 3.72 11.43
CA VAL A 5 -25.97 2.66 11.53
C VAL A 5 -27.38 3.26 11.49
N ARG A 6 -27.61 4.33 12.25
CA ARG A 6 -28.91 5.02 12.26
C ARG A 6 -29.24 5.64 10.90
N ALA A 7 -28.26 6.22 10.22
CA ALA A 7 -28.44 6.75 8.88
C ALA A 7 -28.87 5.66 7.88
N LYS A 8 -28.25 4.48 7.94
CA LYS A 8 -28.65 3.32 7.10
C LYS A 8 -30.07 2.87 7.43
N ALA A 9 -30.41 2.78 8.72
CA ALA A 9 -31.77 2.44 9.15
C ALA A 9 -32.84 3.45 8.68
N GLN A 10 -32.45 4.70 8.42
CA GLN A 10 -33.30 5.75 7.86
C GLN A 10 -33.33 5.76 6.32
N GLY A 11 -32.70 4.78 5.66
CA GLY A 11 -32.72 4.64 4.20
C GLY A 11 -31.61 5.37 3.44
N CYS A 12 -30.54 5.83 4.13
CA CYS A 12 -29.41 6.40 3.44
C CYS A 12 -28.75 5.36 2.53
N LYS A 13 -28.51 5.73 1.27
CA LYS A 13 -27.91 4.84 0.26
C LYS A 13 -26.47 4.47 0.60
N MET A 14 -25.73 5.38 1.21
CA MET A 14 -24.32 5.20 1.56
C MET A 14 -24.06 5.78 2.95
N ALA A 15 -23.35 5.02 3.79
CA ALA A 15 -22.87 5.47 5.10
C ALA A 15 -21.39 5.17 5.25
N ILE A 16 -20.62 6.21 5.57
CA ILE A 16 -19.17 6.10 5.84
C ILE A 16 -18.98 6.40 7.33
N ALA A 17 -18.26 5.51 8.04
CA ALA A 17 -17.98 5.67 9.45
C ALA A 17 -16.51 6.01 9.70
N LEU A 18 -16.24 6.89 10.66
CA LEU A 18 -14.91 7.11 11.20
C LEU A 18 -14.71 6.14 12.38
N ILE A 19 -13.69 5.30 12.28
CA ILE A 19 -13.39 4.23 13.22
C ILE A 19 -11.98 4.41 13.77
N ASN A 20 -11.87 4.68 15.06
CA ASN A 20 -10.59 4.82 15.75
C ASN A 20 -10.11 3.50 16.36
N ASP A 21 -11.03 2.59 16.63
CA ASP A 21 -10.75 1.29 17.25
C ASP A 21 -10.89 0.19 16.21
N PRO A 22 -9.78 -0.47 15.82
CA PRO A 22 -9.79 -1.52 14.79
C PRO A 22 -10.62 -2.74 15.20
N THR A 23 -10.84 -2.98 16.49
CA THR A 23 -11.69 -4.09 16.96
C THR A 23 -13.15 -3.97 16.50
N LEU A 24 -13.56 -2.77 16.10
CA LEU A 24 -14.90 -2.50 15.59
C LEU A 24 -15.05 -2.76 14.09
N VAL A 25 -13.95 -2.92 13.35
CA VAL A 25 -13.96 -3.12 11.88
C VAL A 25 -14.79 -4.34 11.46
N PRO A 26 -14.68 -5.51 12.11
CA PRO A 26 -15.50 -6.67 11.76
C PRO A 26 -17.02 -6.44 11.88
N LEU A 27 -17.44 -5.45 12.65
CA LEU A 27 -18.84 -5.12 12.84
C LEU A 27 -19.42 -4.24 11.71
N MET A 28 -18.58 -3.66 10.85
CA MET A 28 -19.04 -2.70 9.82
C MET A 28 -19.97 -3.36 8.81
N GLN A 29 -19.57 -4.49 8.28
CA GLN A 29 -20.35 -5.21 7.28
C GLN A 29 -21.69 -5.73 7.83
N PRO A 30 -21.75 -6.41 8.98
CA PRO A 30 -23.03 -6.82 9.58
C PRO A 30 -23.97 -5.67 9.91
N LEU A 31 -23.44 -4.49 10.22
CA LEU A 31 -24.21 -3.27 10.52
C LEU A 31 -24.61 -2.48 9.25
N GLY A 32 -24.28 -2.97 8.06
CA GLY A 32 -24.60 -2.33 6.79
C GLY A 32 -23.86 -1.02 6.53
N ILE A 33 -22.70 -0.82 7.15
CA ILE A 33 -21.84 0.34 6.90
C ILE A 33 -21.01 0.05 5.65
N ASP A 34 -21.11 0.93 4.65
CA ASP A 34 -20.55 0.69 3.32
C ASP A 34 -19.03 0.90 3.26
N ALA A 35 -18.52 1.84 4.06
CA ALA A 35 -17.10 2.13 4.14
C ALA A 35 -16.72 2.71 5.51
N TYR A 36 -15.46 2.62 5.86
CA TYR A 36 -14.93 3.28 7.06
C TYR A 36 -13.59 3.96 6.78
N ILE A 37 -13.27 4.95 7.60
CA ILE A 37 -11.98 5.65 7.59
C ILE A 37 -11.35 5.43 8.96
N ASN A 38 -10.11 4.97 8.98
CA ASN A 38 -9.27 4.94 10.17
C ASN A 38 -8.28 6.13 10.11
N PRO A 39 -8.50 7.20 10.89
CA PRO A 39 -7.65 8.38 10.84
C PRO A 39 -6.20 8.09 11.20
N ARG A 40 -5.97 7.14 12.13
CA ARG A 40 -4.63 6.74 12.56
C ARG A 40 -3.85 6.12 11.40
N ALA A 41 -4.44 5.15 10.70
CA ALA A 41 -3.80 4.52 9.54
C ALA A 41 -3.55 5.55 8.42
N THR A 42 -4.51 6.43 8.17
CA THR A 42 -4.36 7.52 7.18
C THR A 42 -3.23 8.48 7.54
N THR A 43 -3.13 8.85 8.82
CA THR A 43 -2.06 9.75 9.31
C THR A 43 -0.69 9.08 9.19
N VAL A 44 -0.56 7.81 9.62
CA VAL A 44 0.68 7.04 9.51
C VAL A 44 1.11 6.94 8.06
N SER A 45 0.22 6.56 7.15
CA SER A 45 0.53 6.50 5.71
C SER A 45 1.00 7.85 5.14
N SER A 46 0.38 8.94 5.59
CA SER A 46 0.78 10.29 5.17
C SER A 46 2.18 10.66 5.68
N ILE A 47 2.49 10.35 6.93
CA ILE A 47 3.80 10.60 7.53
C ILE A 47 4.87 9.77 6.82
N LEU A 48 4.64 8.46 6.66
CA LEU A 48 5.59 7.56 6.00
C LEU A 48 5.94 8.03 4.59
N ARG A 49 4.96 8.48 3.82
CA ARG A 49 5.20 9.04 2.49
C ARG A 49 6.11 10.28 2.49
N HIS A 50 6.05 11.10 3.55
CA HIS A 50 6.90 12.29 3.67
C HIS A 50 8.31 11.99 4.17
N ILE A 51 8.46 10.95 5.00
CA ILE A 51 9.76 10.60 5.60
C ILE A 51 10.60 9.77 4.62
N ARG A 52 9.96 8.92 3.80
CA ARG A 52 10.67 8.10 2.81
C ARG A 52 11.18 8.95 1.67
N HIS A 53 12.50 9.12 1.64
CA HIS A 53 13.20 9.80 0.56
C HIS A 53 13.39 8.81 -0.61
N GLY A 54 13.31 9.33 -1.81
CA GLY A 54 13.32 8.56 -3.05
C GLY A 54 12.05 8.83 -3.86
N ARG A 55 11.83 8.08 -4.91
CA ARG A 55 10.65 8.26 -5.76
C ARG A 55 9.46 7.42 -5.30
N VAL A 56 9.20 7.40 -3.97
CA VAL A 56 7.98 6.80 -3.43
C VAL A 56 6.79 7.67 -3.81
N LYS A 57 5.89 7.11 -4.59
CA LYS A 57 4.66 7.78 -5.03
C LYS A 57 3.53 7.59 -4.03
N GLY A 58 3.49 6.45 -3.35
CA GLY A 58 2.45 6.14 -2.38
C GLY A 58 2.86 5.12 -1.34
N VAL A 59 2.32 5.28 -0.14
CA VAL A 59 2.40 4.29 0.94
C VAL A 59 1.01 4.16 1.54
N TYR A 60 0.50 2.95 1.57
CA TYR A 60 -0.84 2.65 2.07
C TYR A 60 -0.75 1.56 3.13
N ALA A 61 -0.88 1.94 4.40
CA ALA A 61 -0.91 0.99 5.51
C ALA A 61 -2.23 0.20 5.51
N ILE A 62 -2.13 -1.10 5.73
CA ILE A 62 -3.25 -2.03 5.84
C ILE A 62 -3.32 -2.53 7.27
N GLY A 63 -4.55 -2.60 7.81
CA GLY A 63 -4.76 -2.95 9.21
C GLY A 63 -4.19 -1.88 10.15
N ASP A 64 -3.56 -2.32 11.22
CA ASP A 64 -2.82 -1.46 12.17
C ASP A 64 -1.33 -1.29 11.78
N ALA A 65 -1.05 -1.15 10.47
CA ALA A 65 0.28 -1.15 9.87
C ALA A 65 1.00 -2.52 9.96
N GLU A 66 0.24 -3.61 9.97
CA GLU A 66 0.79 -4.98 9.86
C GLU A 66 1.35 -5.26 8.46
N ALA A 67 0.80 -4.59 7.45
CA ALA A 67 1.23 -4.66 6.07
C ALA A 67 1.13 -3.30 5.38
N GLU A 68 1.88 -3.11 4.31
CA GLU A 68 1.85 -1.90 3.50
C GLU A 68 1.78 -2.22 2.00
N ILE A 69 1.16 -1.34 1.25
CA ILE A 69 1.36 -1.24 -0.18
C ILE A 69 2.31 -0.07 -0.42
N LEU A 70 3.45 -0.38 -1.02
CA LEU A 70 4.46 0.60 -1.40
C LEU A 70 4.42 0.80 -2.91
N GLU A 71 4.17 2.03 -3.34
CA GLU A 71 4.23 2.43 -4.74
C GLU A 71 5.46 3.29 -4.96
N ALA A 72 6.37 2.84 -5.81
CA ALA A 72 7.63 3.53 -6.06
C ALA A 72 8.02 3.48 -7.54
N GLU A 73 8.74 4.52 -7.97
CA GLU A 73 9.39 4.55 -9.29
C GLU A 73 10.73 3.82 -9.22
N VAL A 74 10.96 2.92 -10.16
CA VAL A 74 12.20 2.17 -10.28
C VAL A 74 13.31 3.08 -10.81
N LEU A 75 14.39 3.20 -10.04
CA LEU A 75 15.56 3.98 -10.45
C LEU A 75 16.54 3.12 -11.25
N SER A 76 17.37 3.74 -12.08
CA SER A 76 18.48 3.06 -12.78
C SER A 76 19.47 2.38 -11.83
N THR A 77 19.57 2.89 -10.61
CA THR A 77 20.42 2.34 -9.55
C THR A 77 19.76 1.23 -8.74
N SER A 78 18.45 1.02 -8.93
CA SER A 78 17.71 -0.02 -8.20
C SER A 78 18.20 -1.42 -8.63
N PRO A 79 18.49 -2.32 -7.67
CA PRO A 79 18.87 -3.70 -7.98
C PRO A 79 17.89 -4.45 -8.85
N ILE A 80 16.60 -4.09 -8.82
CA ILE A 80 15.55 -4.76 -9.61
C ILE A 80 15.44 -4.23 -11.04
N ALA A 81 16.10 -3.10 -11.36
CA ALA A 81 16.06 -2.54 -12.71
C ALA A 81 16.77 -3.46 -13.73
N GLY A 82 16.10 -3.73 -14.84
CA GLY A 82 16.58 -4.61 -15.89
C GLY A 82 16.40 -6.11 -15.60
N GLN A 83 15.73 -6.48 -14.49
CA GLN A 83 15.45 -7.87 -14.14
C GLN A 83 14.01 -8.27 -14.44
N LYS A 84 13.77 -9.55 -14.66
CA LYS A 84 12.41 -10.12 -14.69
C LYS A 84 11.95 -10.41 -13.27
N ILE A 85 10.66 -10.26 -13.02
CA ILE A 85 10.08 -10.47 -11.68
C ILE A 85 10.49 -11.84 -11.09
N ARG A 86 10.51 -12.90 -11.89
CA ARG A 86 10.89 -14.25 -11.42
C ARG A 86 12.37 -14.40 -11.03
N ASP A 87 13.21 -13.48 -11.49
CA ASP A 87 14.68 -13.55 -11.29
C ASP A 87 15.10 -12.67 -10.09
N ILE A 88 14.14 -11.97 -9.47
CA ILE A 88 14.34 -11.11 -8.30
C ILE A 88 14.02 -11.93 -7.04
N GLU A 89 14.94 -11.93 -6.10
CA GLU A 89 14.77 -12.53 -4.78
C GLU A 89 13.98 -11.59 -3.86
N PHE A 90 12.65 -11.61 -3.99
CA PHE A 90 11.78 -10.92 -3.06
C PHE A 90 11.63 -11.72 -1.75
N PRO A 91 11.48 -11.06 -0.59
CA PRO A 91 11.04 -11.73 0.63
C PRO A 91 9.71 -12.48 0.42
N GLU A 92 9.49 -13.54 1.21
CA GLU A 92 8.30 -14.41 1.03
C GLU A 92 6.97 -13.67 1.19
N SER A 93 6.93 -12.60 1.99
CA SER A 93 5.73 -11.80 2.20
C SER A 93 5.44 -10.82 1.07
N VAL A 94 6.38 -10.62 0.14
CA VAL A 94 6.27 -9.59 -0.90
C VAL A 94 5.49 -10.09 -2.10
N LEU A 95 4.45 -9.34 -2.45
CA LEU A 95 3.67 -9.57 -3.65
C LEU A 95 3.75 -8.37 -4.59
N VAL A 96 4.14 -8.61 -5.84
CA VAL A 96 4.07 -7.58 -6.89
C VAL A 96 2.60 -7.42 -7.31
N GLY A 97 1.97 -6.33 -6.91
CA GLY A 97 0.57 -6.03 -7.18
C GLY A 97 0.32 -5.47 -8.58
N GLY A 98 1.26 -4.70 -9.11
CA GLY A 98 1.13 -4.08 -10.43
C GLY A 98 2.37 -3.33 -10.86
N LEU A 99 2.45 -3.06 -12.17
CA LEU A 99 3.43 -2.13 -12.73
C LEU A 99 2.68 -1.11 -13.61
N ILE A 100 3.22 0.10 -13.65
CA ILE A 100 2.83 1.12 -14.63
C ILE A 100 4.05 1.38 -15.50
N LYS A 101 3.91 1.11 -16.79
CA LYS A 101 4.91 1.35 -17.84
C LYS A 101 4.35 2.34 -18.84
N ASN A 102 5.05 3.45 -19.07
CA ASN A 102 4.59 4.48 -20.03
C ASN A 102 3.13 4.90 -19.80
N GLU A 103 2.75 5.10 -18.54
CA GLU A 103 1.39 5.47 -18.11
C GLU A 103 0.32 4.36 -18.29
N GLU A 104 0.70 3.16 -18.75
CA GLU A 104 -0.20 2.02 -18.92
C GLU A 104 0.00 1.00 -17.81
N PHE A 105 -1.12 0.46 -17.28
CA PHE A 105 -1.08 -0.60 -16.29
C PHE A 105 -0.70 -1.94 -16.95
N VAL A 106 0.33 -2.57 -16.39
CA VAL A 106 0.79 -3.91 -16.78
C VAL A 106 0.53 -4.89 -15.64
N LYS A 107 -0.24 -5.93 -15.93
CA LYS A 107 -0.44 -7.04 -14.98
C LYS A 107 0.88 -7.79 -14.82
N PRO A 108 1.42 -7.90 -13.58
CA PRO A 108 2.68 -8.57 -13.35
C PRO A 108 2.60 -10.07 -13.63
N SER A 109 3.67 -10.60 -14.18
CA SER A 109 3.93 -12.04 -14.33
C SER A 109 5.40 -12.30 -14.09
N GLY A 110 5.79 -13.54 -13.83
CA GLY A 110 7.20 -13.89 -13.63
C GLY A 110 8.10 -13.50 -14.82
N GLY A 111 7.54 -13.42 -16.02
CA GLY A 111 8.28 -12.99 -17.23
C GLY A 111 8.34 -11.50 -17.46
N THR A 112 7.62 -10.69 -16.68
CA THR A 112 7.58 -9.23 -16.84
C THR A 112 8.93 -8.64 -16.47
N LEU A 113 9.52 -7.87 -17.39
CA LEU A 113 10.76 -7.12 -17.19
C LEU A 113 10.43 -5.83 -16.44
N ILE A 114 11.21 -5.50 -15.42
CA ILE A 114 11.15 -4.22 -14.71
C ILE A 114 12.22 -3.30 -15.29
N GLU A 115 11.85 -2.09 -15.69
CA GLU A 115 12.74 -1.13 -16.31
C GLU A 115 12.83 0.15 -15.48
N GLU A 116 13.89 0.92 -15.70
CA GLU A 116 14.00 2.26 -15.13
C GLU A 116 12.82 3.12 -15.55
N GLY A 117 12.26 3.88 -14.60
CA GLY A 117 11.11 4.75 -14.81
C GLY A 117 9.76 4.04 -14.66
N ASP A 118 9.72 2.72 -14.59
CA ASP A 118 8.50 2.00 -14.25
C ASP A 118 8.04 2.38 -12.84
N THR A 119 6.74 2.40 -12.62
CA THR A 119 6.18 2.47 -11.27
C THR A 119 5.73 1.08 -10.86
N ILE A 120 6.28 0.58 -9.75
CA ILE A 120 5.93 -0.71 -9.18
C ILE A 120 5.11 -0.53 -7.90
N ALA A 121 4.05 -1.33 -7.76
CA ALA A 121 3.28 -1.44 -6.54
C ALA A 121 3.57 -2.79 -5.88
N LEU A 122 4.13 -2.76 -4.67
CA LEU A 122 4.48 -3.93 -3.87
C LEU A 122 3.62 -3.98 -2.62
N PHE A 123 3.01 -5.13 -2.35
CA PHE A 123 2.47 -5.45 -1.04
C PHE A 123 3.57 -6.11 -0.21
N THR A 124 3.74 -5.71 1.04
CA THR A 124 4.73 -6.29 1.96
C THR A 124 4.23 -6.26 3.39
N MET A 125 4.65 -7.23 4.19
CA MET A 125 4.47 -7.20 5.64
C MET A 125 5.45 -6.20 6.27
N ALA A 126 5.09 -5.68 7.44
CA ALA A 126 5.88 -4.65 8.12
C ALA A 126 7.34 -5.06 8.40
N GLU A 127 7.57 -6.34 8.64
CA GLU A 127 8.89 -6.91 8.93
C GLU A 127 9.84 -6.89 7.72
N ASP A 128 9.30 -6.96 6.50
CA ASP A 128 10.07 -7.02 5.25
C ASP A 128 10.22 -5.65 4.55
N ILE A 129 9.63 -4.60 5.11
CA ILE A 129 9.73 -3.24 4.57
C ILE A 129 11.18 -2.80 4.33
N PRO A 130 12.13 -2.99 5.29
CA PRO A 130 13.53 -2.55 5.08
C PRO A 130 14.19 -3.23 3.88
N GLU A 131 13.86 -4.49 3.62
CA GLU A 131 14.40 -5.24 2.48
C GLU A 131 13.80 -4.73 1.16
N VAL A 132 12.50 -4.46 1.14
CA VAL A 132 11.81 -3.88 -0.03
C VAL A 132 12.36 -2.48 -0.34
N GLU A 133 12.59 -1.65 0.68
CA GLU A 133 13.21 -0.33 0.52
C GLU A 133 14.61 -0.43 -0.08
N ARG A 134 15.40 -1.43 0.34
CA ARG A 134 16.72 -1.70 -0.21
C ARG A 134 16.65 -2.11 -1.70
N LEU A 135 15.70 -2.97 -2.07
CA LEU A 135 15.49 -3.39 -3.46
C LEU A 135 15.05 -2.24 -4.37
N LEU A 136 14.31 -1.29 -3.83
CA LEU A 136 13.86 -0.09 -4.54
C LEU A 136 14.88 1.07 -4.45
N GLN A 137 15.92 0.93 -3.62
CA GLN A 137 16.81 2.02 -3.20
C GLN A 137 16.06 3.24 -2.63
N VAL A 138 15.00 2.95 -1.91
CA VAL A 138 14.26 3.94 -1.15
C VAL A 138 14.75 3.85 0.29
N SER A 139 15.46 4.84 0.80
CA SER A 139 15.92 4.84 2.19
C SER A 139 15.13 5.84 3.02
N ILE A 140 15.00 5.53 4.32
CA ILE A 140 14.59 6.49 5.32
C ILE A 140 15.89 7.10 5.86
N ASP A 141 16.15 8.36 5.52
CA ASP A 141 17.22 9.10 6.17
C ASP A 141 16.73 9.51 7.56
N PHE A 142 17.23 8.81 8.58
CA PHE A 142 17.15 9.29 9.95
C PHE A 142 18.29 10.29 10.16
N PHE A 143 17.95 11.51 10.50
CA PHE A 143 18.90 12.52 10.96
C PHE A 143 19.59 12.11 12.25
#